data_7f0a03fc9fe3640659a368fd37eb2fee
#
_entry.id   7f0a03fc9fe3640659a368fd37eb2fee
#
_cell.length_a   1.000
_cell.length_b   1.000
_cell.length_c   1.000
_cell.angle_alpha   90.00
_cell.angle_beta   90.00
_cell.angle_gamma   90.00
#
_symmetry.space_group_name_H-M   'P 1'
#
loop_
_entity.id
_entity.type
_entity.pdbx_description
1 polymer ?
#
loop_
_entity_poly.entity_id
_entity_poly.type
_entity_poly.pdbx_seq_one_letter_code
_entity_poly.pdbx_strand_id
1 'polypeptide(L)'
;MDSKEIILNVEKLNTTFVSDKKKIRIVKDVSFQLKRGKTLAVVGESGCGKSVTMNSIMRFTGKNAIVEAKSIQYNAMKDGKIEEHHLESIKEPNGAEMRALRGADLSMVFQDPMSSLNPVYKVGDQVAEGLLQHNKGMTKQEAREKVLEMFRKLGIPDPEERIDCYPHQFSGGMKQRVVIAMAIACN
;
A
#
# COMPACT_ATOMS: atom_id res chain seq x y z
N MET A 1 12.65 -5.01 24.43
CA MET A 1 11.30 -4.98 23.81
C MET A 1 11.27 -6.13 22.81
N ASP A 2 10.23 -6.93 22.88
CA ASP A 2 10.16 -8.13 22.05
C ASP A 2 10.00 -7.72 20.58
N SER A 3 10.97 -8.05 19.73
CA SER A 3 10.95 -7.73 18.28
C SER A 3 9.70 -8.29 17.56
N LYS A 4 9.06 -9.29 18.18
CA LYS A 4 7.80 -9.88 17.69
C LYS A 4 6.60 -8.93 17.71
N GLU A 5 6.62 -7.91 18.55
CA GLU A 5 5.51 -6.95 18.65
C GLU A 5 5.58 -5.83 17.60
N ILE A 6 6.77 -5.49 17.09
CA ILE A 6 6.96 -4.38 16.16
C ILE A 6 6.81 -4.89 14.74
N ILE A 7 5.85 -4.35 13.97
CA ILE A 7 5.67 -4.68 12.56
C ILE A 7 6.47 -3.74 11.64
N LEU A 8 6.60 -2.47 12.02
CA LEU A 8 7.37 -1.48 11.28
C LEU A 8 8.17 -0.61 12.26
N ASN A 9 9.48 -0.51 12.04
CA ASN A 9 10.36 0.39 12.76
C ASN A 9 11.03 1.34 11.77
N VAL A 10 10.83 2.64 11.94
CA VAL A 10 11.41 3.69 11.11
C VAL A 10 12.33 4.53 11.98
N GLU A 11 13.60 4.66 11.59
CA GLU A 11 14.59 5.44 12.30
C GLU A 11 15.24 6.47 11.37
N LYS A 12 15.18 7.75 11.78
CA LYS A 12 15.83 8.88 11.12
C LYS A 12 15.56 8.96 9.62
N LEU A 13 14.29 8.80 9.24
CA LEU A 13 13.86 8.96 7.85
C LEU A 13 14.00 10.41 7.41
N ASN A 14 14.66 10.59 6.27
CA ASN A 14 14.82 11.85 5.58
C ASN A 14 14.39 11.69 4.12
N THR A 15 13.69 12.69 3.59
CA THR A 15 13.33 12.71 2.18
C THR A 15 13.60 14.09 1.59
N THR A 16 14.45 14.12 0.58
CA THR A 16 14.88 15.33 -0.11
C THR A 16 14.48 15.24 -1.58
N PHE A 17 13.75 16.23 -2.06
CA PHE A 17 13.47 16.38 -3.48
C PHE A 17 14.54 17.25 -4.14
N VAL A 18 15.02 16.80 -5.30
CA VAL A 18 16.03 17.45 -6.09
C VAL A 18 15.42 17.96 -7.38
N SER A 19 15.53 19.25 -7.63
CA SER A 19 15.27 19.86 -8.93
C SER A 19 16.56 20.51 -9.44
N ASP A 20 16.62 20.90 -10.72
CA ASP A 20 17.82 21.46 -11.36
C ASP A 20 18.48 22.62 -10.59
N LYS A 21 17.72 23.29 -9.73
CA LYS A 21 18.17 24.50 -9.01
C LYS A 21 18.13 24.40 -7.50
N LYS A 22 17.44 23.41 -6.91
CA LYS A 22 17.22 23.35 -5.45
C LYS A 22 17.11 21.93 -4.92
N LYS A 23 17.61 21.73 -3.70
CA LYS A 23 17.35 20.55 -2.87
C LYS A 23 16.43 20.98 -1.73
N ILE A 24 15.26 20.37 -1.64
CA ILE A 24 14.27 20.67 -0.62
C ILE A 24 14.04 19.42 0.22
N ARG A 25 14.43 19.46 1.49
CA ARG A 25 14.18 18.37 2.44
C ARG A 25 12.81 18.55 3.05
N ILE A 26 11.89 17.67 2.69
CA ILE A 26 10.50 17.68 3.16
C ILE A 26 10.32 16.85 4.45
N VAL A 27 10.92 15.66 4.51
CA VAL A 27 10.93 14.83 5.71
C VAL A 27 12.29 14.98 6.38
N LYS A 28 12.28 15.24 7.70
CA LYS A 28 13.48 15.54 8.47
C LYS A 28 13.50 14.67 9.72
N ASP A 29 14.40 13.70 9.75
CA ASP A 29 14.78 12.91 10.93
C ASP A 29 13.57 12.25 11.65
N VAL A 30 12.59 11.75 10.85
CA VAL A 30 11.35 11.16 11.37
C VAL A 30 11.62 9.74 11.85
N SER A 31 11.19 9.44 13.08
CA SER A 31 11.31 8.12 13.69
C SER A 31 10.02 7.74 14.39
N PHE A 32 9.56 6.49 14.19
CA PHE A 32 8.40 5.93 14.86
C PHE A 32 8.38 4.40 14.77
N GLN A 33 7.53 3.79 15.56
CA GLN A 33 7.28 2.35 15.54
C GLN A 33 5.78 2.06 15.42
N LEU A 34 5.42 1.06 14.62
CA LEU A 34 4.08 0.49 14.55
C LEU A 34 4.10 -0.91 15.15
N LYS A 35 3.26 -1.12 16.15
CA LYS A 35 3.08 -2.43 16.77
C LYS A 35 2.02 -3.26 16.04
N ARG A 36 2.22 -4.55 16.02
CA ARG A 36 1.28 -5.51 15.43
C ARG A 36 -0.10 -5.40 16.09
N GLY A 37 -1.15 -5.36 15.27
CA GLY A 37 -2.53 -5.21 15.72
C GLY A 37 -2.87 -3.84 16.34
N LYS A 38 -1.99 -2.84 16.19
CA LYS A 38 -2.25 -1.48 16.64
C LYS A 38 -2.34 -0.51 15.48
N THR A 39 -3.00 0.61 15.70
CA THR A 39 -3.09 1.72 14.74
C THR A 39 -2.19 2.85 15.19
N LEU A 40 -1.39 3.38 14.27
CA LEU A 40 -0.61 4.60 14.46
C LEU A 40 -1.24 5.72 13.64
N ALA A 41 -1.71 6.77 14.31
CA ALA A 41 -2.21 7.98 13.64
C ALA A 41 -1.07 8.99 13.46
N VAL A 42 -0.86 9.46 12.22
CA VAL A 42 0.07 10.53 11.89
C VAL A 42 -0.73 11.79 11.57
N VAL A 43 -0.67 12.77 12.46
CA VAL A 43 -1.44 14.01 12.37
C VAL A 43 -0.53 15.20 12.12
N GLY A 44 -1.08 16.25 11.53
CA GLY A 44 -0.36 17.50 11.23
C GLY A 44 -1.08 18.29 10.14
N GLU A 45 -0.65 19.54 9.90
CA GLU A 45 -1.20 20.44 8.90
C GLU A 45 -1.05 19.92 7.46
N SER A 46 -1.84 20.47 6.54
CA SER A 46 -1.68 20.17 5.11
C SER A 46 -0.28 20.61 4.65
N GLY A 47 0.38 19.78 3.85
CA GLY A 47 1.73 20.08 3.34
C GLY A 47 2.90 19.79 4.31
N CYS A 48 2.67 19.37 5.57
CA CYS A 48 3.74 19.10 6.52
C CYS A 48 4.57 17.82 6.25
N GLY A 49 4.29 17.07 5.18
CA GLY A 49 5.11 15.92 4.78
C GLY A 49 4.54 14.53 5.13
N LYS A 50 3.31 14.42 5.70
CA LYS A 50 2.71 13.11 6.07
C LYS A 50 2.68 12.11 4.91
N SER A 51 2.12 12.51 3.78
CA SER A 51 2.03 11.66 2.59
C SER A 51 3.41 11.35 2.01
N VAL A 52 4.34 12.30 2.06
CA VAL A 52 5.72 12.09 1.63
C VAL A 52 6.41 11.06 2.52
N THR A 53 6.18 11.09 3.83
CA THR A 53 6.71 10.09 4.77
C THR A 53 6.23 8.68 4.41
N MET A 54 4.91 8.50 4.22
CA MET A 54 4.35 7.19 3.85
C MET A 54 4.83 6.73 2.47
N ASN A 55 4.84 7.62 1.48
CA ASN A 55 5.38 7.31 0.14
C ASN A 55 6.86 6.93 0.19
N SER A 56 7.64 7.53 1.09
CA SER A 56 9.06 7.21 1.25
C SER A 56 9.26 5.81 1.81
N ILE A 57 8.49 5.41 2.80
CA ILE A 57 8.49 4.05 3.36
C ILE A 57 8.09 3.03 2.29
N MET A 58 7.02 3.32 1.55
CA MET A 58 6.54 2.48 0.44
C MET A 58 7.42 2.54 -0.80
N ARG A 59 8.48 3.36 -0.81
CA ARG A 59 9.35 3.59 -1.98
C ARG A 59 8.58 4.04 -3.23
N PHE A 60 7.47 4.78 -3.03
CA PHE A 60 6.66 5.40 -4.09
C PHE A 60 7.08 6.83 -4.43
N THR A 61 8.29 7.20 -4.08
CA THR A 61 8.85 8.51 -4.42
C THR A 61 9.33 8.52 -5.88
N GLY A 62 9.17 9.67 -6.56
CA GLY A 62 9.66 9.85 -7.92
C GLY A 62 11.20 9.79 -8.00
N LYS A 63 11.74 9.71 -9.21
CA LYS A 63 13.19 9.65 -9.47
C LYS A 63 13.97 10.87 -8.95
N ASN A 64 13.28 11.99 -8.70
CA ASN A 64 13.83 13.21 -8.16
C ASN A 64 13.85 13.25 -6.62
N ALA A 65 13.47 12.16 -5.95
CA ALA A 65 13.51 12.05 -4.50
C ALA A 65 14.67 11.18 -4.03
N ILE A 66 15.42 11.69 -3.05
CA ILE A 66 16.44 10.96 -2.31
C ILE A 66 15.82 10.59 -0.96
N VAL A 67 15.69 9.30 -0.70
CA VAL A 67 15.17 8.76 0.57
C VAL A 67 16.33 8.14 1.31
N GLU A 68 16.60 8.64 2.50
CA GLU A 68 17.66 8.20 3.40
C GLU A 68 17.05 7.88 4.77
N ALA A 69 17.45 6.80 5.38
CA ALA A 69 17.08 6.47 6.74
C ALA A 69 18.20 5.70 7.43
N LYS A 70 18.24 5.75 8.75
CA LYS A 70 19.10 4.84 9.52
C LYS A 70 18.56 3.42 9.41
N SER A 71 17.24 3.25 9.49
CA SER A 71 16.55 1.98 9.30
C SER A 71 15.09 2.20 8.90
N ILE A 72 14.59 1.36 7.99
CA ILE A 72 13.16 1.16 7.72
C ILE A 72 12.93 -0.36 7.73
N GLN A 73 12.78 -0.92 8.92
CA GLN A 73 12.62 -2.35 9.14
C GLN A 73 11.14 -2.72 9.15
N TYR A 74 10.76 -3.64 8.26
CA TYR A 74 9.44 -4.25 8.23
C TYR A 74 9.53 -5.73 8.62
N ASN A 75 8.71 -6.16 9.57
CA ASN A 75 8.68 -7.51 10.11
C ASN A 75 7.43 -8.25 9.65
N ALA A 76 7.52 -8.96 8.54
CA ALA A 76 6.45 -9.83 8.04
C ALA A 76 6.28 -11.06 8.96
N MET A 77 5.04 -11.58 9.04
CA MET A 77 4.78 -12.86 9.71
C MET A 77 4.46 -13.90 8.63
N LYS A 78 5.37 -14.86 8.44
CA LYS A 78 5.18 -15.99 7.52
C LYS A 78 5.33 -17.30 8.28
N ASP A 79 4.34 -18.18 8.19
CA ASP A 79 4.35 -19.51 8.83
C ASP A 79 4.74 -19.47 10.33
N GLY A 80 4.26 -18.44 11.04
CA GLY A 80 4.55 -18.25 12.47
C GLY A 80 5.97 -17.75 12.78
N LYS A 81 6.78 -17.44 11.76
CA LYS A 81 8.12 -16.88 11.88
C LYS A 81 8.14 -15.42 11.41
N ILE A 82 9.06 -14.65 11.98
CA ILE A 82 9.31 -13.28 11.54
C ILE A 82 10.33 -13.32 10.40
N GLU A 83 9.97 -12.70 9.29
CA GLU A 83 10.86 -12.39 8.19
C GLU A 83 11.13 -10.88 8.19
N GLU A 84 12.38 -10.49 8.41
CA GLU A 84 12.79 -9.09 8.49
C GLU A 84 13.16 -8.56 7.10
N HIS A 85 12.62 -7.42 6.74
CA HIS A 85 12.91 -6.72 5.49
C HIS A 85 13.44 -5.32 5.80
N HIS A 86 14.59 -4.98 5.23
CA HIS A 86 15.24 -3.67 5.34
C HIS A 86 14.95 -2.82 4.11
N LEU A 87 13.86 -2.06 4.16
CA LEU A 87 13.36 -1.32 2.99
C LEU A 87 14.32 -0.20 2.54
N GLU A 88 15.12 0.35 3.46
CA GLU A 88 16.16 1.33 3.14
C GLU A 88 17.26 0.76 2.25
N SER A 89 17.55 -0.53 2.36
CA SER A 89 18.61 -1.22 1.61
C SER A 89 18.21 -1.62 0.20
N ILE A 90 16.91 -1.60 -0.12
CA ILE A 90 16.40 -1.99 -1.45
C ILE A 90 16.85 -0.96 -2.49
N LYS A 91 17.76 -1.36 -3.38
CA LYS A 91 18.37 -0.49 -4.40
C LYS A 91 17.38 -0.06 -5.47
N GLU A 92 16.51 -0.99 -5.89
CA GLU A 92 15.54 -0.78 -6.96
C GLU A 92 14.13 -0.63 -6.40
N PRO A 93 13.62 0.61 -6.23
CA PRO A 93 12.26 0.84 -5.68
C PRO A 93 11.14 0.14 -6.46
N ASN A 94 11.36 -0.15 -7.75
CA ASN A 94 10.42 -0.87 -8.61
C ASN A 94 10.90 -2.27 -8.98
N GLY A 95 11.94 -2.77 -8.31
CA GLY A 95 12.49 -4.10 -8.48
C GLY A 95 11.57 -5.22 -7.96
N ALA A 96 11.97 -6.46 -8.21
CA ALA A 96 11.19 -7.64 -7.84
C ALA A 96 10.95 -7.74 -6.33
N GLU A 97 11.96 -7.41 -5.51
CA GLU A 97 11.90 -7.46 -4.06
C GLU A 97 10.79 -6.54 -3.50
N MET A 98 10.79 -5.25 -3.90
CA MET A 98 9.77 -4.31 -3.44
C MET A 98 8.38 -4.62 -4.00
N ARG A 99 8.30 -5.17 -5.22
CA ARG A 99 7.02 -5.62 -5.79
C ARG A 99 6.44 -6.84 -5.07
N ALA A 100 7.28 -7.72 -4.54
CA ALA A 100 6.83 -8.86 -3.75
C ALA A 100 6.18 -8.42 -2.42
N LEU A 101 6.68 -7.35 -1.80
CA LEU A 101 6.15 -6.81 -0.55
C LEU A 101 4.89 -5.96 -0.78
N ARG A 102 4.87 -5.17 -1.86
CA ARG A 102 3.72 -4.31 -2.19
C ARG A 102 2.54 -5.15 -2.66
N GLY A 103 1.39 -4.94 -2.05
CA GLY A 103 0.16 -5.67 -2.32
C GLY A 103 0.01 -6.94 -1.50
N ALA A 104 1.07 -7.70 -1.25
CA ALA A 104 1.03 -8.87 -0.39
C ALA A 104 1.09 -8.49 1.10
N ASP A 105 2.08 -7.68 1.48
CA ASP A 105 2.36 -7.35 2.88
C ASP A 105 2.11 -5.87 3.19
N LEU A 106 2.47 -5.00 2.26
CA LEU A 106 2.36 -3.54 2.39
C LEU A 106 1.42 -3.01 1.32
N SER A 107 0.34 -2.38 1.73
CA SER A 107 -0.60 -1.74 0.82
C SER A 107 -0.89 -0.30 1.23
N MET A 108 -1.37 0.49 0.29
CA MET A 108 -1.70 1.88 0.49
C MET A 108 -3.02 2.24 -0.19
N VAL A 109 -3.87 2.94 0.56
CA VAL A 109 -5.06 3.58 0.01
C VAL A 109 -4.75 5.05 -0.19
N PHE A 110 -4.77 5.51 -1.44
CA PHE A 110 -4.55 6.90 -1.78
C PHE A 110 -5.78 7.76 -1.46
N GLN A 111 -5.53 9.04 -1.21
CA GLN A 111 -6.56 10.00 -0.82
C GLN A 111 -7.62 10.22 -1.91
N ASP A 112 -7.23 10.12 -3.18
CA ASP A 112 -8.14 10.23 -4.32
C ASP A 112 -8.43 8.86 -4.95
N PRO A 113 -9.62 8.27 -4.67
CA PRO A 113 -10.00 6.98 -5.25
C PRO A 113 -10.31 7.07 -6.75
N MET A 114 -10.57 8.27 -7.28
CA MET A 114 -10.93 8.45 -8.70
C MET A 114 -9.74 8.19 -9.61
N SER A 115 -8.53 8.58 -9.19
CA SER A 115 -7.29 8.34 -9.93
C SER A 115 -6.73 6.92 -9.78
N SER A 116 -7.26 6.15 -8.81
CA SER A 116 -6.74 4.80 -8.50
C SER A 116 -7.37 3.70 -9.36
N LEU A 117 -8.54 3.94 -9.94
CA LEU A 117 -9.25 2.97 -10.77
C LEU A 117 -9.09 3.27 -12.26
N ASN A 118 -8.68 2.28 -13.04
CA ASN A 118 -8.62 2.41 -14.48
C ASN A 118 -10.05 2.37 -15.07
N PRO A 119 -10.48 3.42 -15.78
CA PRO A 119 -11.88 3.56 -16.23
C PRO A 119 -12.31 2.55 -17.29
N VAL A 120 -11.37 1.91 -17.99
CA VAL A 120 -11.65 1.00 -19.11
C VAL A 120 -11.62 -0.48 -18.73
N TYR A 121 -11.33 -0.81 -17.48
CA TYR A 121 -11.39 -2.18 -16.95
C TYR A 121 -12.54 -2.34 -15.96
N LYS A 122 -13.12 -3.54 -15.93
CA LYS A 122 -14.13 -3.90 -14.93
C LYS A 122 -13.54 -3.82 -13.52
N VAL A 123 -14.35 -3.39 -12.59
CA VAL A 123 -13.91 -3.18 -11.20
C VAL A 123 -13.44 -4.49 -10.55
N GLY A 124 -14.19 -5.58 -10.78
CA GLY A 124 -13.81 -6.89 -10.26
C GLY A 124 -12.47 -7.40 -10.78
N ASP A 125 -12.17 -7.17 -12.06
CA ASP A 125 -10.91 -7.59 -12.67
C ASP A 125 -9.72 -6.85 -12.05
N GLN A 126 -9.88 -5.56 -11.74
CA GLN A 126 -8.83 -4.75 -11.11
C GLN A 126 -8.52 -5.23 -9.68
N VAL A 127 -9.52 -5.63 -8.91
CA VAL A 127 -9.30 -6.21 -7.57
C VAL A 127 -8.69 -7.61 -7.67
N ALA A 128 -9.16 -8.43 -8.63
CA ALA A 128 -8.66 -9.79 -8.85
C ALA A 128 -7.21 -9.82 -9.33
N GLU A 129 -6.74 -8.78 -10.04
CA GLU A 129 -5.37 -8.69 -10.56
C GLU A 129 -4.33 -8.85 -9.43
N GLY A 130 -4.50 -8.13 -8.33
CA GLY A 130 -3.62 -8.25 -7.16
C GLY A 130 -3.61 -9.66 -6.57
N LEU A 131 -4.78 -10.29 -6.44
CA LEU A 131 -4.91 -11.67 -5.96
C LEU A 131 -4.16 -12.66 -6.86
N LEU A 132 -4.35 -12.57 -8.16
CA LEU A 132 -3.74 -13.47 -9.14
C LEU A 132 -2.22 -13.28 -9.23
N GLN A 133 -1.74 -12.04 -9.06
CA GLN A 133 -0.31 -11.73 -9.10
C GLN A 133 0.45 -12.27 -7.90
N HIS A 134 -0.15 -12.21 -6.70
CA HIS A 134 0.51 -12.61 -5.46
C HIS A 134 0.24 -14.05 -5.04
N ASN A 135 -0.81 -14.70 -5.58
CA ASN A 135 -1.16 -16.08 -5.27
C ASN A 135 -0.95 -16.99 -6.50
N LYS A 136 0.30 -17.45 -6.69
CA LYS A 136 0.64 -18.36 -7.77
C LYS A 136 -0.19 -19.65 -7.66
N GLY A 137 -0.98 -19.97 -8.68
CA GLY A 137 -1.85 -21.16 -8.72
C GLY A 137 -3.33 -20.87 -8.45
N MET A 138 -3.69 -19.66 -8.01
CA MET A 138 -5.08 -19.24 -7.91
C MET A 138 -5.72 -19.13 -9.29
N THR A 139 -6.88 -19.75 -9.46
CA THR A 139 -7.69 -19.64 -10.68
C THR A 139 -8.44 -18.31 -10.74
N LYS A 140 -8.83 -17.88 -11.94
CA LYS A 140 -9.68 -16.69 -12.09
C LYS A 140 -11.02 -16.82 -11.36
N GLN A 141 -11.56 -18.04 -11.29
CA GLN A 141 -12.81 -18.31 -10.58
C GLN A 141 -12.65 -18.10 -9.06
N GLU A 142 -11.60 -18.65 -8.46
CA GLU A 142 -11.31 -18.46 -7.04
C GLU A 142 -11.03 -16.98 -6.71
N ALA A 143 -10.31 -16.26 -7.58
CA ALA A 143 -10.10 -14.83 -7.41
C ALA A 143 -11.43 -14.05 -7.44
N ARG A 144 -12.34 -14.39 -8.38
CA ARG A 144 -13.66 -13.78 -8.48
C ARG A 144 -14.49 -14.00 -7.21
N GLU A 145 -14.49 -15.22 -6.68
CA GLU A 145 -15.21 -15.55 -5.43
C GLU A 145 -14.68 -14.74 -4.24
N LYS A 146 -13.36 -14.61 -4.11
CA LYS A 146 -12.76 -13.76 -3.08
C LYS A 146 -13.13 -12.29 -3.25
N VAL A 147 -13.15 -11.78 -4.46
CA VAL A 147 -13.59 -10.40 -4.73
C VAL A 147 -15.04 -10.19 -4.31
N LEU A 148 -15.93 -11.11 -4.63
CA LEU A 148 -17.34 -11.07 -4.21
C LEU A 148 -17.47 -11.06 -2.69
N GLU A 149 -16.70 -11.90 -2.00
CA GLU A 149 -16.69 -11.93 -0.53
C GLU A 149 -16.24 -10.58 0.06
N MET A 150 -15.17 -9.97 -0.50
CA MET A 150 -14.71 -8.66 -0.08
C MET A 150 -15.73 -7.56 -0.35
N PHE A 151 -16.39 -7.57 -1.51
CA PHE A 151 -17.43 -6.60 -1.83
C PHE A 151 -18.58 -6.66 -0.83
N ARG A 152 -19.00 -7.88 -0.43
CA ARG A 152 -20.02 -8.09 0.62
C ARG A 152 -19.53 -7.53 1.96
N LYS A 153 -18.31 -7.86 2.40
CA LYS A 153 -17.71 -7.37 3.66
C LYS A 153 -17.60 -5.85 3.71
N LEU A 154 -17.30 -5.22 2.59
CA LEU A 154 -17.17 -3.78 2.48
C LEU A 154 -18.51 -3.07 2.21
N GLY A 155 -19.62 -3.82 2.12
CA GLY A 155 -20.95 -3.27 1.93
C GLY A 155 -21.16 -2.62 0.56
N ILE A 156 -20.55 -3.17 -0.50
CA ILE A 156 -20.88 -2.81 -1.88
C ILE A 156 -22.21 -3.48 -2.21
N PRO A 157 -23.26 -2.73 -2.60
CA PRO A 157 -24.56 -3.28 -2.93
C PRO A 157 -24.48 -4.13 -4.21
N ASP A 158 -25.31 -5.16 -4.31
CA ASP A 158 -25.45 -6.03 -5.49
C ASP A 158 -24.10 -6.52 -6.05
N PRO A 159 -23.22 -7.12 -5.22
CA PRO A 159 -21.84 -7.41 -5.57
C PRO A 159 -21.70 -8.31 -6.80
N GLU A 160 -22.66 -9.22 -7.02
CA GLU A 160 -22.72 -10.14 -8.16
C GLU A 160 -22.85 -9.41 -9.50
N GLU A 161 -23.59 -8.30 -9.53
CA GLU A 161 -23.73 -7.44 -10.71
C GLU A 161 -22.58 -6.44 -10.78
N ARG A 162 -22.23 -5.83 -9.64
CA ARG A 162 -21.21 -4.77 -9.56
C ARG A 162 -19.81 -5.23 -9.92
N ILE A 163 -19.49 -6.49 -9.69
CA ILE A 163 -18.16 -7.03 -10.03
C ILE A 163 -17.85 -6.89 -11.53
N ASP A 164 -18.87 -6.94 -12.39
CA ASP A 164 -18.74 -6.82 -13.84
C ASP A 164 -18.94 -5.39 -14.36
N CYS A 165 -19.20 -4.42 -13.47
CA CYS A 165 -19.37 -3.01 -13.82
C CYS A 165 -18.03 -2.26 -13.94
N TYR A 166 -18.08 -1.11 -14.62
CA TYR A 166 -16.95 -0.20 -14.78
C TYR A 166 -16.95 0.91 -13.72
N PRO A 167 -15.81 1.55 -13.45
CA PRO A 167 -15.71 2.61 -12.43
C PRO A 167 -16.69 3.75 -12.58
N HIS A 168 -17.07 4.14 -13.80
CA HIS A 168 -18.03 5.23 -14.01
C HIS A 168 -19.46 4.89 -13.53
N GLN A 169 -19.78 3.61 -13.32
CA GLN A 169 -21.07 3.14 -12.82
C GLN A 169 -21.12 3.10 -11.27
N PHE A 170 -20.05 3.51 -10.59
CA PHE A 170 -19.94 3.52 -9.14
C PHE A 170 -20.01 4.93 -8.59
N SER A 171 -20.69 5.11 -7.45
CA SER A 171 -20.61 6.35 -6.66
C SER A 171 -19.21 6.54 -6.07
N GLY A 172 -18.89 7.77 -5.65
CA GLY A 172 -17.59 8.06 -5.02
C GLY A 172 -17.30 7.17 -3.81
N GLY A 173 -18.28 6.95 -2.93
CA GLY A 173 -18.16 6.07 -1.78
C GLY A 173 -17.97 4.59 -2.16
N MET A 174 -18.61 4.12 -3.22
CA MET A 174 -18.39 2.76 -3.72
C MET A 174 -16.99 2.60 -4.31
N LYS A 175 -16.50 3.58 -5.08
CA LYS A 175 -15.11 3.57 -5.60
C LYS A 175 -14.09 3.51 -4.48
N GLN A 176 -14.31 4.28 -3.41
CA GLN A 176 -13.44 4.22 -2.23
C GLN A 176 -13.41 2.83 -1.60
N ARG A 177 -14.56 2.16 -1.45
CA ARG A 177 -14.64 0.79 -0.96
C ARG A 177 -13.92 -0.21 -1.86
N VAL A 178 -14.00 -0.03 -3.18
CA VAL A 178 -13.25 -0.84 -4.15
C VAL A 178 -11.74 -0.65 -3.98
N VAL A 179 -11.26 0.58 -3.84
CA VAL A 179 -9.82 0.86 -3.61
C VAL A 179 -9.35 0.25 -2.29
N ILE A 180 -10.21 0.26 -1.25
CA ILE A 180 -9.94 -0.46 -0.01
C ILE A 180 -9.87 -1.97 -0.27
N ALA A 181 -10.82 -2.53 -1.06
CA ALA A 181 -10.77 -3.95 -1.44
C ALA A 181 -9.45 -4.30 -2.12
N MET A 182 -9.00 -3.49 -3.09
CA MET A 182 -7.70 -3.69 -3.76
C MET A 182 -6.54 -3.71 -2.76
N ALA A 183 -6.57 -2.82 -1.77
CA ALA A 183 -5.49 -2.71 -0.79
C ALA A 183 -5.42 -3.90 0.18
N ILE A 184 -6.56 -4.53 0.51
CA ILE A 184 -6.62 -5.64 1.48
C ILE A 184 -6.81 -7.01 0.82
N ALA A 185 -6.84 -7.09 -0.51
CA ALA A 185 -7.17 -8.31 -1.25
C ALA A 185 -6.24 -9.49 -0.94
N CYS A 186 -4.97 -9.21 -0.66
CA CYS A 186 -3.95 -10.25 -0.43
C CYS A 186 -3.72 -10.58 1.05
N ASN A 187 -4.44 -9.90 1.98
CA ASN A 187 -4.31 -10.09 3.44
C ASN A 187 -5.44 -10.94 4.01
#